data_f6e8adbcddbf68ed33b718390e8670fc
#
_entry.id   f6e8adbcddbf68ed33b718390e8670fc
#
_cell.length_a   1.000
_cell.length_b   1.000
_cell.length_c   1.000
_cell.angle_alpha   90.00
_cell.angle_beta   90.00
_cell.angle_gamma   90.00
#
_symmetry.space_group_name_H-M   'P 1'
#
loop_
_entity.id
_entity.type
_entity.pdbx_description
1 polymer ?
#
loop_
_entity_poly.entity_id
_entity_poly.type
_entity_poly.pdbx_seq_one_letter_code
_entity_poly.pdbx_strand_id
1 'polypeptide(L)'
;MKEELLQLFPTPLLIIPYEQSIDKELEYLKTISYREQQGNGNYRSDDSYLLRNEEFKDIKNFLGEAVNKFTTNVLNSKQRLVITQCWANRNPKGSKHHEHIHPNSIVSGVMYFQINEKLPPIQFAKTNQA
;
A
#
# COMPACT_ATOMS: atom_id res chain seq x y z
N MET A 1 -29.97 31.49 6.24
CA MET A 1 -28.76 30.65 6.13
C MET A 1 -29.12 29.42 5.35
N LYS A 2 -28.22 28.96 4.49
CA LYS A 2 -28.33 27.64 3.86
C LYS A 2 -27.71 26.59 4.81
N GLU A 3 -28.31 25.42 4.86
CA GLU A 3 -27.70 24.28 5.54
C GLU A 3 -26.41 23.90 4.81
N GLU A 4 -25.35 23.69 5.55
CA GLU A 4 -24.03 23.32 5.03
C GLU A 4 -23.41 22.23 5.90
N LEU A 5 -22.95 21.15 5.26
CA LEU A 5 -22.23 20.07 5.91
C LEU A 5 -20.74 20.24 5.67
N LEU A 6 -20.00 20.52 6.73
CA LEU A 6 -18.54 20.63 6.69
C LEU A 6 -17.90 19.34 7.21
N GLN A 7 -16.96 18.82 6.45
CA GLN A 7 -16.13 17.69 6.87
C GLN A 7 -14.83 18.25 7.47
N LEU A 8 -14.77 18.28 8.79
CA LEU A 8 -13.56 18.70 9.51
C LEU A 8 -12.68 17.48 9.79
N PHE A 9 -11.42 17.51 9.36
CA PHE A 9 -10.42 16.45 9.57
C PHE A 9 -10.78 15.08 8.98
N PRO A 10 -11.23 15.00 7.72
CA PRO A 10 -11.47 13.71 7.07
C PRO A 10 -10.15 12.95 6.91
N THR A 11 -10.23 11.63 6.97
CA THR A 11 -9.11 10.74 6.61
C THR A 11 -9.41 10.13 5.24
N PRO A 12 -8.87 10.68 4.15
CA PRO A 12 -9.18 10.19 2.82
C PRO A 12 -8.47 8.86 2.53
N LEU A 13 -9.18 7.97 1.85
CA LEU A 13 -8.67 6.71 1.33
C LEU A 13 -9.05 6.62 -0.15
N LEU A 14 -8.04 6.48 -1.01
CA LEU A 14 -8.25 6.27 -2.45
C LEU A 14 -8.09 4.78 -2.76
N ILE A 15 -9.10 4.19 -3.39
CA ILE A 15 -9.09 2.81 -3.85
C ILE A 15 -9.17 2.81 -5.38
N ILE A 16 -8.20 2.16 -6.02
CA ILE A 16 -8.14 2.07 -7.48
C ILE A 16 -7.95 0.60 -7.88
N PRO A 17 -8.81 0.04 -8.73
CA PRO A 17 -8.62 -1.30 -9.26
C PRO A 17 -7.46 -1.32 -10.25
N TYR A 18 -6.68 -2.40 -10.24
CA TYR A 18 -5.70 -2.73 -11.27
C TYR A 18 -6.28 -3.84 -12.14
N GLU A 19 -6.52 -3.54 -13.41
CA GLU A 19 -7.28 -4.43 -14.30
C GLU A 19 -6.41 -5.29 -15.22
N GLN A 20 -5.08 -5.19 -15.09
CA GLN A 20 -4.15 -5.99 -15.90
C GLN A 20 -3.74 -7.26 -15.17
N SER A 21 -3.21 -8.25 -15.93
CA SER A 21 -2.62 -9.46 -15.34
C SER A 21 -1.41 -9.10 -14.46
N ILE A 22 -1.28 -9.83 -13.36
CA ILE A 22 -0.16 -9.77 -12.42
C ILE A 22 0.65 -11.06 -12.40
N ASP A 23 0.45 -11.93 -13.37
CA ASP A 23 1.07 -13.27 -13.38
C ASP A 23 2.60 -13.19 -13.41
N LYS A 24 3.14 -12.26 -14.19
CA LYS A 24 4.59 -12.02 -14.29
C LYS A 24 5.19 -11.62 -12.94
N GLU A 25 4.54 -10.68 -12.26
CA GLU A 25 4.96 -10.21 -10.96
C GLU A 25 4.83 -11.28 -9.88
N LEU A 26 3.75 -12.06 -9.91
CA LEU A 26 3.55 -13.19 -8.99
C LEU A 26 4.62 -14.27 -9.17
N GLU A 27 4.97 -14.62 -10.41
CA GLU A 27 6.06 -15.58 -10.67
C GLU A 27 7.39 -15.05 -10.15
N TYR A 28 7.70 -13.78 -10.39
CA TYR A 28 8.90 -13.16 -9.86
C TYR A 28 8.92 -13.19 -8.32
N LEU A 29 7.81 -12.84 -7.67
CA LEU A 29 7.70 -12.83 -6.21
C LEU A 29 7.89 -14.21 -5.57
N LYS A 30 7.69 -15.30 -6.30
CA LYS A 30 7.98 -16.67 -5.83
C LYS A 30 9.48 -16.98 -5.79
N THR A 31 10.29 -16.25 -6.56
CA THR A 31 11.74 -16.50 -6.68
C THR A 31 12.60 -15.72 -5.71
N ILE A 32 12.07 -14.66 -5.11
CA ILE A 32 12.83 -13.76 -4.23
C ILE A 32 12.88 -14.26 -2.79
N SER A 33 13.84 -13.72 -2.04
CA SER A 33 14.02 -14.04 -0.63
C SER A 33 13.11 -13.23 0.28
N TYR A 34 12.66 -13.88 1.35
CA TYR A 34 11.82 -13.29 2.39
C TYR A 34 12.40 -13.58 3.77
N ARG A 35 12.15 -12.68 4.70
CA ARG A 35 12.44 -12.88 6.12
C ARG A 35 11.18 -12.74 6.96
N GLU A 36 11.09 -13.53 8.02
CA GLU A 36 9.99 -13.42 8.97
C GLU A 36 10.06 -12.10 9.74
N GLN A 37 8.90 -11.50 9.97
CA GLN A 37 8.78 -10.25 10.71
C GLN A 37 8.46 -10.55 12.18
N GLN A 38 9.43 -10.35 13.06
CA GLN A 38 9.27 -10.32 14.53
C GLN A 38 8.49 -11.51 15.13
N GLY A 39 8.57 -12.70 14.55
CA GLY A 39 7.88 -13.87 15.04
C GLY A 39 6.35 -13.87 14.86
N ASN A 40 5.82 -12.98 14.03
CA ASN A 40 4.38 -12.85 13.79
C ASN A 40 3.86 -13.81 12.70
N GLY A 41 4.72 -14.64 12.13
CA GLY A 41 4.39 -15.57 11.05
C GLY A 41 4.17 -14.93 9.70
N ASN A 42 4.32 -13.63 9.56
CA ASN A 42 4.31 -12.92 8.29
C ASN A 42 5.73 -12.68 7.78
N TYR A 43 5.87 -12.61 6.47
CA TYR A 43 7.16 -12.52 5.79
C TYR A 43 7.19 -11.26 4.94
N ARG A 44 8.34 -10.60 4.93
CA ARG A 44 8.62 -9.44 4.09
C ARG A 44 9.78 -9.76 3.15
N SER A 45 9.68 -9.34 1.90
CA SER A 45 10.80 -9.45 0.95
C SER A 45 12.06 -8.76 1.48
N ASP A 46 13.22 -9.35 1.24
CA ASP A 46 14.51 -8.75 1.58
C ASP A 46 14.75 -7.49 0.75
N ASP A 47 14.33 -7.51 -0.51
CA ASP A 47 14.34 -6.33 -1.36
C ASP A 47 13.22 -5.36 -0.95
N SER A 48 13.61 -4.15 -0.54
CA SER A 48 12.71 -3.04 -0.20
C SER A 48 12.50 -2.07 -1.36
N TYR A 49 12.99 -2.42 -2.56
CA TYR A 49 12.96 -1.56 -3.76
C TYR A 49 12.43 -2.31 -4.98
N LEU A 50 11.43 -3.16 -4.80
CA LEU A 50 10.88 -4.04 -5.85
C LEU A 50 10.53 -3.32 -7.15
N LEU A 51 10.09 -2.06 -7.06
CA LEU A 51 9.75 -1.27 -8.25
C LEU A 51 10.96 -0.85 -9.10
N ARG A 52 12.20 -1.22 -8.72
CA ARG A 52 13.40 -1.05 -9.53
C ARG A 52 13.61 -2.21 -10.50
N ASN A 53 12.96 -3.34 -10.25
CA ASN A 53 13.05 -4.52 -11.12
C ASN A 53 12.17 -4.34 -12.35
N GLU A 54 12.64 -4.82 -13.50
CA GLU A 54 11.94 -4.68 -14.80
C GLU A 54 10.59 -5.39 -14.79
N GLU A 55 10.47 -6.49 -14.05
CA GLU A 55 9.22 -7.23 -13.88
C GLU A 55 8.08 -6.37 -13.34
N PHE A 56 8.42 -5.35 -12.53
CA PHE A 56 7.46 -4.44 -11.91
C PHE A 56 7.21 -3.13 -12.66
N LYS A 57 7.68 -3.00 -13.88
CA LYS A 57 7.57 -1.77 -14.65
C LYS A 57 6.13 -1.26 -14.77
N ASP A 58 5.20 -2.15 -15.11
CA ASP A 58 3.79 -1.79 -15.28
C ASP A 58 3.14 -1.41 -13.96
N ILE A 59 3.42 -2.17 -12.90
CA ILE A 59 2.99 -1.85 -11.53
C ILE A 59 3.57 -0.50 -11.08
N LYS A 60 4.84 -0.24 -11.34
CA LYS A 60 5.48 1.04 -11.02
C LYS A 60 4.77 2.22 -11.67
N ASN A 61 4.43 2.10 -12.95
CA ASN A 61 3.70 3.14 -13.67
C ASN A 61 2.31 3.36 -13.06
N PHE A 62 1.56 2.28 -12.85
CA PHE A 62 0.24 2.34 -12.23
C PHE A 62 0.28 2.99 -10.84
N LEU A 63 1.18 2.55 -9.96
CA LEU A 63 1.33 3.12 -8.62
C LEU A 63 1.77 4.59 -8.65
N GLY A 64 2.62 4.96 -9.60
CA GLY A 64 3.02 6.35 -9.81
C GLY A 64 1.84 7.24 -10.20
N GLU A 65 0.98 6.76 -11.08
CA GLU A 65 -0.27 7.46 -11.47
C GLU A 65 -1.25 7.55 -10.29
N ALA A 66 -1.40 6.46 -9.51
CA ALA A 66 -2.24 6.44 -8.33
C ALA A 66 -1.79 7.46 -7.28
N VAL A 67 -0.49 7.52 -6.99
CA VAL A 67 0.10 8.50 -6.08
C VAL A 67 -0.12 9.92 -6.60
N ASN A 68 0.09 10.16 -7.90
CA ASN A 68 -0.14 11.48 -8.49
C ASN A 68 -1.61 11.91 -8.40
N LYS A 69 -2.54 10.99 -8.65
CA LYS A 69 -3.98 11.25 -8.51
C LYS A 69 -4.34 11.61 -7.07
N PHE A 70 -3.80 10.89 -6.08
CA PHE A 70 -4.00 11.21 -4.67
C PHE A 70 -3.40 12.58 -4.30
N THR A 71 -2.18 12.86 -4.73
CA THR A 71 -1.49 14.13 -4.48
C THR A 71 -2.27 15.32 -5.03
N THR A 72 -2.75 15.20 -6.26
CA THR A 72 -3.48 16.28 -6.93
C THR A 72 -4.88 16.47 -6.35
N ASN A 73 -5.64 15.39 -6.20
CA ASN A 73 -7.08 15.48 -5.90
C ASN A 73 -7.39 15.51 -4.40
N VAL A 74 -6.52 14.94 -3.59
CA VAL A 74 -6.72 14.86 -2.13
C VAL A 74 -5.85 15.85 -1.39
N LEU A 75 -4.54 15.88 -1.68
CA LEU A 75 -3.63 16.82 -1.03
C LEU A 75 -3.64 18.21 -1.68
N ASN A 76 -4.33 18.35 -2.81
CA ASN A 76 -4.38 19.60 -3.59
C ASN A 76 -2.98 20.18 -3.86
N SER A 77 -2.01 19.34 -4.13
CA SER A 77 -0.62 19.69 -4.36
C SER A 77 -0.24 19.50 -5.83
N LYS A 78 0.53 20.43 -6.37
CA LYS A 78 1.14 20.32 -7.70
C LYS A 78 2.50 19.64 -7.66
N GLN A 79 3.02 19.36 -6.48
CA GLN A 79 4.31 18.68 -6.33
C GLN A 79 4.18 17.21 -6.68
N ARG A 80 5.16 16.69 -7.38
CA ARG A 80 5.25 15.27 -7.69
C ARG A 80 5.86 14.53 -6.52
N LEU A 81 5.13 13.57 -5.97
CA LEU A 81 5.68 12.60 -5.02
C LEU A 81 6.30 11.43 -5.78
N VAL A 82 7.32 10.83 -5.16
CA VAL A 82 7.99 9.64 -5.68
C VAL A 82 7.87 8.50 -4.66
N ILE A 83 7.74 7.28 -5.17
CA ILE A 83 7.74 6.08 -4.33
C ILE A 83 9.19 5.77 -3.98
N THR A 84 9.53 5.91 -2.71
CA THR A 84 10.89 5.72 -2.21
C THR A 84 11.21 4.27 -1.86
N GLN A 85 10.21 3.53 -1.37
CA GLN A 85 10.33 2.12 -1.01
C GLN A 85 9.09 1.35 -1.42
N CYS A 86 9.29 0.10 -1.79
CA CYS A 86 8.23 -0.84 -2.07
C CYS A 86 8.73 -2.27 -1.80
N TRP A 87 8.01 -3.00 -0.98
CA TRP A 87 8.31 -4.39 -0.63
C TRP A 87 7.08 -5.26 -0.73
N ALA A 88 7.26 -6.56 -0.80
CA ALA A 88 6.18 -7.53 -0.77
C ALA A 88 6.03 -8.14 0.63
N ASN A 89 4.80 -8.35 1.03
CA ASN A 89 4.45 -9.13 2.21
C ASN A 89 3.78 -10.42 1.81
N ARG A 90 4.14 -11.51 2.47
CA ARG A 90 3.51 -12.81 2.36
C ARG A 90 2.95 -13.19 3.73
N ASN A 91 1.65 -13.37 3.78
CA ASN A 91 0.90 -13.56 5.02
C ASN A 91 0.22 -14.94 5.00
N PRO A 92 0.87 -16.01 5.49
CA PRO A 92 0.24 -17.30 5.65
C PRO A 92 -0.95 -17.23 6.60
N LYS A 93 -1.82 -18.24 6.54
CA LYS A 93 -2.95 -18.37 7.45
C LYS A 93 -2.46 -18.34 8.90
N GLY A 94 -3.10 -17.50 9.72
CA GLY A 94 -2.76 -17.34 11.14
C GLY A 94 -1.66 -16.32 11.43
N SER A 95 -1.03 -15.74 10.40
CA SER A 95 -0.10 -14.63 10.59
C SER A 95 -0.82 -13.35 11.02
N LYS A 96 -0.10 -12.47 11.69
CA LYS A 96 -0.63 -11.19 12.17
C LYS A 96 0.32 -10.06 11.78
N HIS A 97 -0.23 -8.95 11.34
CA HIS A 97 0.47 -7.68 11.29
C HIS A 97 0.19 -6.89 12.57
N HIS A 98 1.23 -6.33 13.16
CA HIS A 98 1.06 -5.39 14.26
C HIS A 98 0.61 -4.02 13.71
N GLU A 99 -0.12 -3.29 14.54
CA GLU A 99 -0.43 -1.89 14.26
C GLU A 99 0.86 -1.08 14.18
N HIS A 100 1.03 -0.31 13.14
CA HIS A 100 2.23 0.50 12.91
C HIS A 100 1.93 1.71 12.03
N ILE A 101 2.85 2.63 12.03
CA ILE A 101 2.87 3.82 11.16
C ILE A 101 4.08 3.74 10.22
N HIS A 102 4.06 4.55 9.18
CA HIS A 102 5.18 4.74 8.26
C HIS A 102 5.78 6.14 8.48
N PRO A 103 6.79 6.28 9.37
CA PRO A 103 7.42 7.58 9.64
C PRO A 103 8.01 8.16 8.36
N ASN A 104 7.94 9.49 8.23
CA ASN A 104 8.46 10.24 7.09
C ASN A 104 7.83 9.91 5.73
N SER A 105 6.71 9.19 5.71
CA SER A 105 5.91 8.99 4.50
C SER A 105 4.79 10.00 4.43
N ILE A 106 4.68 10.71 3.32
CA ILE A 106 3.55 11.60 3.04
C ILE A 106 2.32 10.78 2.65
N VAL A 107 2.53 9.73 1.85
CA VAL A 107 1.51 8.79 1.41
C VAL A 107 2.03 7.38 1.57
N SER A 108 1.18 6.48 2.04
CA SER A 108 1.43 5.04 2.06
C SER A 108 0.31 4.33 1.31
N GLY A 109 0.64 3.22 0.66
CA GLY A 109 -0.32 2.44 -0.10
C GLY A 109 -0.08 0.94 0.04
N VAL A 110 -1.10 0.17 -0.27
CA VAL A 110 -1.05 -1.29 -0.34
C VAL A 110 -1.70 -1.73 -1.64
N MET A 111 -1.04 -2.62 -2.36
CA MET A 111 -1.61 -3.31 -3.51
C MET A 111 -1.73 -4.79 -3.18
N TYR A 112 -2.92 -5.35 -3.38
CA TYR A 112 -3.19 -6.76 -3.13
C TYR A 112 -3.06 -7.55 -4.42
N PHE A 113 -2.16 -8.52 -4.45
CA PHE A 113 -2.00 -9.46 -5.56
C PHE A 113 -2.86 -10.71 -5.39
N GLN A 114 -2.99 -11.17 -4.15
CA GLN A 114 -3.82 -12.32 -3.80
C GLN A 114 -4.61 -11.96 -2.55
N ILE A 115 -5.92 -12.07 -2.64
CA ILE A 115 -6.83 -11.90 -1.52
C ILE A 115 -7.65 -13.17 -1.34
N ASN A 116 -7.92 -13.49 -0.10
CA ASN A 116 -8.86 -14.53 0.27
C ASN A 116 -9.99 -13.84 1.05
N GLU A 117 -11.22 -13.96 0.60
CA GLU A 117 -12.39 -13.35 1.23
C GLU A 117 -12.61 -13.76 2.70
N LYS A 118 -11.98 -14.85 3.12
CA LYS A 118 -12.01 -15.33 4.52
C LYS A 118 -10.97 -14.65 5.42
N LEU A 119 -10.08 -13.82 4.85
CA LEU A 119 -9.08 -13.09 5.64
C LEU A 119 -9.66 -11.75 6.10
N PRO A 120 -9.29 -11.31 7.32
CA PRO A 120 -9.72 -10.00 7.79
C PRO A 120 -9.18 -8.90 6.87
N PRO A 121 -9.98 -7.86 6.62
CA PRO A 121 -9.55 -6.72 5.82
C PRO A 121 -8.46 -5.92 6.54
N ILE A 122 -7.79 -5.05 5.78
CA ILE A 122 -6.94 -4.01 6.37
C ILE A 122 -7.75 -3.14 7.32
N GLN A 123 -7.18 -2.82 8.46
CA GLN A 123 -7.79 -1.97 9.47
C GLN A 123 -6.96 -0.70 9.65
N PHE A 124 -7.65 0.42 9.78
CA PHE A 124 -7.04 1.71 10.08
C PHE A 124 -7.44 2.13 11.48
N ALA A 125 -6.46 2.38 12.33
CA ALA A 125 -6.69 2.90 13.68
C ALA A 125 -6.43 4.40 13.70
N LYS A 126 -7.33 5.14 14.35
CA LYS A 126 -7.15 6.55 14.67
C LYS A 126 -6.88 6.66 16.16
N THR A 127 -5.68 7.08 16.52
CA THR A 127 -5.39 7.43 17.92
C THR A 127 -6.02 8.77 18.23
N ASN A 128 -6.94 8.78 19.18
CA ASN A 128 -7.39 10.02 19.78
C ASN A 128 -6.24 10.54 20.63
N GLN A 129 -5.51 11.50 20.10
CA GLN A 129 -4.67 12.31 20.96
C GLN A 129 -5.60 13.26 21.71
N ALA A 130 -5.75 12.97 22.97
CA ALA A 130 -6.40 13.90 23.89
C ALA A 130 -5.50 15.12 24.11
#